data_87a43953694c5503e74ff4b314b22124
#
_entry.id   87a43953694c5503e74ff4b314b22124
#
_cell.length_a   1.000
_cell.length_b   1.000
_cell.length_c   1.000
_cell.angle_alpha   90.00
_cell.angle_beta   90.00
_cell.angle_gamma   90.00
#
_symmetry.space_group_name_H-M   'P 1'
#
loop_
_entity.id
_entity.type
_entity.pdbx_description
1 polymer ?
#
loop_
_entity_poly.entity_id
_entity_poly.type
_entity_poly.pdbx_seq_one_letter_code
_entity_poly.pdbx_strand_id
1 'polypeptide(L)'
;MELKQETVKQIRGLIIFTAVLIVCLWKFDVVISAFQFVLNIVYPFLLGGAIAFALSVPMNFVERKLFTERKISEKYKRKYARGISLMLVIAGVTGILAMIIFGLLPQLAGTFANLGKSIQEFIPQVQGWADHWFHNNKEIMNVVNNLEFDWNKIMEAAAGFLKNGAGSVLETTINTAKNIIGAVGTFFIAFVFAVYILLQKEKLGRQAKKVLFAFVRKGRAEAVLEVLALTYKTFSGFLTGQCVEALILGAMFVITMTLFRLPYALLTGIVIAFTALVPVFGAFIGCAVGAFLIFMVSPFKALIFIVLFLVLQQIEGNLIYPHVVGNSVGLPSIWVLAAVSVGGSLMGIVGMLIFIPLMSVLYALFREVVYIKLRQKNIYPQDIL
;
A
#
# COMPACT_ATOMS: atom_id res chain seq x y z
N MET A 1 -54.14 -14.91 -36.89
CA MET A 1 -52.79 -15.41 -36.56
C MET A 1 -52.61 -15.24 -35.06
N GLU A 2 -52.91 -16.32 -34.28
CA GLU A 2 -52.71 -16.27 -32.83
C GLU A 2 -51.25 -16.52 -32.54
N LEU A 3 -50.58 -15.49 -32.02
CA LEU A 3 -49.18 -15.64 -31.52
C LEU A 3 -49.16 -16.60 -30.35
N LYS A 4 -48.30 -17.63 -30.43
CA LYS A 4 -48.09 -18.55 -29.31
C LYS A 4 -47.73 -17.78 -28.03
N GLN A 5 -48.28 -18.14 -26.88
CA GLN A 5 -48.07 -17.44 -25.60
C GLN A 5 -46.58 -17.27 -25.24
N GLU A 6 -45.74 -18.18 -25.68
CA GLU A 6 -44.26 -18.07 -25.50
C GLU A 6 -43.68 -16.90 -26.31
N THR A 7 -44.14 -16.69 -27.56
CA THR A 7 -43.69 -15.59 -28.43
C THR A 7 -44.13 -14.23 -27.87
N VAL A 8 -45.33 -14.13 -27.32
CA VAL A 8 -45.83 -12.92 -26.64
C VAL A 8 -45.00 -12.61 -25.38
N LYS A 9 -44.61 -13.63 -24.63
CA LYS A 9 -43.76 -13.48 -23.45
C LYS A 9 -42.33 -13.01 -23.80
N GLN A 10 -41.78 -13.53 -24.90
CA GLN A 10 -40.47 -13.12 -25.41
C GLN A 10 -40.52 -11.66 -25.95
N ILE A 11 -41.53 -11.30 -26.74
CA ILE A 11 -41.71 -9.93 -27.26
C ILE A 11 -41.87 -8.94 -26.09
N ARG A 12 -42.71 -9.26 -25.11
CA ARG A 12 -42.88 -8.42 -23.93
C ARG A 12 -41.57 -8.27 -23.14
N GLY A 13 -40.79 -9.35 -22.99
CA GLY A 13 -39.47 -9.29 -22.40
C GLY A 13 -38.47 -8.39 -23.13
N LEU A 14 -38.50 -8.46 -24.48
CA LEU A 14 -37.66 -7.61 -25.33
C LEU A 14 -38.07 -6.13 -25.26
N ILE A 15 -39.37 -5.84 -25.25
CA ILE A 15 -39.87 -4.45 -25.10
C ILE A 15 -39.47 -3.88 -23.75
N ILE A 16 -39.65 -4.63 -22.67
CA ILE A 16 -39.24 -4.19 -21.32
C ILE A 16 -37.73 -3.98 -21.26
N PHE A 17 -36.92 -4.90 -21.81
CA PHE A 17 -35.47 -4.77 -21.86
C PHE A 17 -35.04 -3.52 -22.64
N THR A 18 -35.63 -3.28 -23.82
CA THR A 18 -35.35 -2.10 -24.68
C THR A 18 -35.76 -0.81 -23.98
N ALA A 19 -36.91 -0.79 -23.34
CA ALA A 19 -37.39 0.38 -22.60
C ALA A 19 -36.45 0.70 -21.40
N VAL A 20 -36.06 -0.33 -20.63
CA VAL A 20 -35.10 -0.15 -19.54
C VAL A 20 -33.74 0.32 -20.05
N LEU A 21 -33.25 -0.21 -21.16
CA LEU A 21 -32.00 0.16 -21.78
C LEU A 21 -32.02 1.62 -22.24
N ILE A 22 -33.11 2.07 -22.90
CA ILE A 22 -33.31 3.47 -23.32
C ILE A 22 -33.33 4.39 -22.09
N VAL A 23 -34.06 4.04 -21.04
CA VAL A 23 -34.15 4.86 -19.82
C VAL A 23 -32.76 4.92 -19.11
N CYS A 24 -32.02 3.81 -19.06
CA CYS A 24 -30.66 3.76 -18.50
C CYS A 24 -29.68 4.64 -19.30
N LEU A 25 -29.80 4.65 -20.65
CA LEU A 25 -28.97 5.50 -21.50
C LEU A 25 -29.36 6.98 -21.41
N TRP A 26 -30.63 7.27 -21.30
CA TRP A 26 -31.13 8.67 -21.22
C TRP A 26 -30.84 9.28 -19.82
N LYS A 27 -30.92 8.48 -18.78
CA LYS A 27 -30.67 8.90 -17.38
C LYS A 27 -29.37 8.28 -16.84
N PHE A 28 -28.33 8.25 -17.68
CA PHE A 28 -27.05 7.61 -17.34
C PHE A 28 -26.44 8.15 -16.03
N ASP A 29 -26.58 9.46 -15.78
CA ASP A 29 -26.11 10.09 -14.53
C ASP A 29 -26.81 9.52 -13.28
N VAL A 30 -28.12 9.22 -13.40
CA VAL A 30 -28.87 8.61 -12.28
C VAL A 30 -28.41 7.18 -12.02
N VAL A 31 -28.11 6.42 -13.10
CA VAL A 31 -27.59 5.05 -12.99
C VAL A 31 -26.20 5.07 -12.33
N ILE A 32 -25.32 5.98 -12.76
CA ILE A 32 -24.00 6.17 -12.15
C ILE A 32 -24.14 6.57 -10.68
N SER A 33 -24.99 7.53 -10.36
CA SER A 33 -25.23 7.99 -8.99
C SER A 33 -25.75 6.88 -8.09
N ALA A 34 -26.70 6.06 -8.59
CA ALA A 34 -27.22 4.90 -7.87
C ALA A 34 -26.11 3.84 -7.64
N PHE A 35 -25.27 3.60 -8.66
CA PHE A 35 -24.13 2.69 -8.53
C PHE A 35 -23.10 3.20 -7.52
N GLN A 36 -22.76 4.49 -7.58
CA GLN A 36 -21.87 5.13 -6.61
C GLN A 36 -22.44 5.06 -5.19
N PHE A 37 -23.74 5.27 -5.01
CA PHE A 37 -24.40 5.15 -3.73
C PHE A 37 -24.26 3.73 -3.15
N VAL A 38 -24.50 2.70 -3.96
CA VAL A 38 -24.31 1.28 -3.55
C VAL A 38 -22.84 1.01 -3.21
N LEU A 39 -21.91 1.49 -4.05
CA LEU A 39 -20.47 1.34 -3.79
C LEU A 39 -20.06 2.00 -2.48
N ASN A 40 -20.57 3.20 -2.18
CA ASN A 40 -20.25 3.90 -0.94
C ASN A 40 -20.75 3.14 0.31
N ILE A 41 -21.92 2.48 0.23
CA ILE A 41 -22.42 1.63 1.31
C ILE A 41 -21.54 0.38 1.48
N VAL A 42 -21.09 -0.23 0.39
CA VAL A 42 -20.31 -1.47 0.40
C VAL A 42 -18.82 -1.21 0.71
N TYR A 43 -18.33 -0.02 0.41
CA TYR A 43 -16.91 0.35 0.56
C TYR A 43 -16.30 0.04 1.94
N PRO A 44 -16.92 0.38 3.10
CA PRO A 44 -16.38 0.04 4.41
C PRO A 44 -16.20 -1.47 4.62
N PHE A 45 -17.09 -2.29 4.06
CA PHE A 45 -17.02 -3.75 4.16
C PHE A 45 -15.90 -4.33 3.27
N LEU A 46 -15.72 -3.79 2.06
CA LEU A 46 -14.60 -4.16 1.19
C LEU A 46 -13.27 -3.77 1.84
N LEU A 47 -13.19 -2.57 2.39
CA LEU A 47 -12.01 -2.10 3.12
C LEU A 47 -11.74 -2.99 4.35
N GLY A 48 -12.79 -3.35 5.10
CA GLY A 48 -12.69 -4.28 6.24
C GLY A 48 -12.20 -5.67 5.81
N GLY A 49 -12.65 -6.17 4.67
CA GLY A 49 -12.15 -7.40 4.07
C GLY A 49 -10.66 -7.32 3.72
N ALA A 50 -10.21 -6.22 3.13
CA ALA A 50 -8.81 -5.97 2.81
C ALA A 50 -7.95 -5.88 4.08
N ILE A 51 -8.39 -5.13 5.10
CA ILE A 51 -7.72 -5.06 6.41
C ILE A 51 -7.65 -6.44 7.06
N ALA A 52 -8.76 -7.20 7.07
CA ALA A 52 -8.78 -8.57 7.61
C ALA A 52 -7.76 -9.46 6.88
N PHE A 53 -7.68 -9.34 5.58
CA PHE A 53 -6.74 -10.11 4.78
C PHE A 53 -5.29 -9.73 5.13
N ALA A 54 -4.97 -8.44 5.18
CA ALA A 54 -3.64 -7.94 5.54
C ALA A 54 -3.23 -8.40 6.96
N LEU A 55 -4.12 -8.25 7.95
CA LEU A 55 -3.87 -8.68 9.33
C LEU A 55 -3.83 -10.20 9.48
N SER A 56 -4.44 -10.97 8.57
CA SER A 56 -4.42 -12.43 8.61
C SER A 56 -3.01 -13.01 8.45
N VAL A 57 -2.12 -12.32 7.75
CA VAL A 57 -0.74 -12.77 7.48
C VAL A 57 0.07 -12.79 8.79
N PRO A 58 0.29 -11.65 9.48
CA PRO A 58 1.00 -11.65 10.75
C PRO A 58 0.27 -12.47 11.83
N MET A 59 -1.07 -12.49 11.82
CA MET A 59 -1.85 -13.29 12.76
C MET A 59 -1.59 -14.79 12.59
N ASN A 60 -1.57 -15.30 11.37
CA ASN A 60 -1.28 -16.71 11.11
C ASN A 60 0.16 -17.07 11.50
N PHE A 61 1.13 -16.14 11.33
CA PHE A 61 2.51 -16.32 11.75
C PHE A 61 2.60 -16.43 13.28
N VAL A 62 1.97 -15.50 14.01
CA VAL A 62 1.91 -15.51 15.48
C VAL A 62 1.20 -16.76 15.99
N GLU A 63 0.07 -17.14 15.39
CA GLU A 63 -0.70 -18.34 15.75
C GLU A 63 0.14 -19.61 15.58
N ARG A 64 0.86 -19.77 14.47
CA ARG A 64 1.76 -20.91 14.24
C ARG A 64 2.88 -20.96 15.27
N LYS A 65 3.58 -19.86 15.49
CA LYS A 65 4.76 -19.82 16.37
C LYS A 65 4.40 -20.01 17.84
N LEU A 66 3.30 -19.41 18.32
CA LEU A 66 2.94 -19.47 19.74
C LEU A 66 2.17 -20.73 20.14
N PHE A 67 1.34 -21.26 19.24
CA PHE A 67 0.39 -22.29 19.59
C PHE A 67 0.64 -23.66 18.92
N THR A 68 1.47 -23.76 17.89
CA THR A 68 1.77 -25.04 17.23
C THR A 68 2.85 -25.81 17.99
N GLU A 69 3.79 -25.15 18.62
CA GLU A 69 4.92 -25.77 19.35
C GLU A 69 4.58 -26.18 20.79
N ARG A 70 3.48 -25.69 21.37
CA ARG A 70 3.05 -26.05 22.72
C ARG A 70 1.99 -27.15 22.70
N LYS A 71 2.17 -28.20 23.52
CA LYS A 71 1.20 -29.30 23.78
C LYS A 71 -0.05 -28.81 24.51
N ILE A 72 -0.83 -27.89 23.90
CA ILE A 72 -2.08 -27.40 24.45
C ILE A 72 -3.22 -28.19 23.79
N SER A 73 -4.23 -28.61 24.58
CA SER A 73 -5.39 -29.35 24.07
C SER A 73 -6.02 -28.63 22.87
N GLU A 74 -6.26 -29.35 21.77
CA GLU A 74 -6.78 -28.81 20.49
C GLU A 74 -8.06 -27.98 20.64
N LYS A 75 -8.91 -28.31 21.62
CA LYS A 75 -10.18 -27.62 21.89
C LYS A 75 -9.96 -26.20 22.43
N TYR A 76 -8.97 -26.00 23.32
CA TYR A 76 -8.61 -24.67 23.87
C TYR A 76 -7.78 -23.86 22.86
N LYS A 77 -6.89 -24.54 22.12
CA LYS A 77 -6.08 -23.97 21.04
C LYS A 77 -6.97 -23.26 20.01
N ARG A 78 -8.07 -23.91 19.59
CA ARG A 78 -8.95 -23.42 18.57
C ARG A 78 -9.84 -22.25 18.99
N LYS A 79 -10.14 -22.10 20.29
CA LYS A 79 -11.05 -21.06 20.81
C LYS A 79 -10.33 -19.76 21.17
N TYR A 80 -9.15 -19.85 21.81
CA TYR A 80 -8.45 -18.69 22.35
C TYR A 80 -7.24 -18.24 21.53
N ALA A 81 -6.59 -19.13 20.79
CA ALA A 81 -5.39 -18.83 20.03
C ALA A 81 -5.60 -17.66 19.05
N ARG A 82 -6.73 -17.63 18.36
CA ARG A 82 -7.04 -16.57 17.39
C ARG A 82 -7.27 -15.21 18.03
N GLY A 83 -8.02 -15.17 19.15
CA GLY A 83 -8.26 -13.92 19.86
C GLY A 83 -6.97 -13.33 20.40
N ILE A 84 -6.12 -14.17 20.99
CA ILE A 84 -4.82 -13.75 21.53
C ILE A 84 -3.87 -13.32 20.41
N SER A 85 -3.78 -14.10 19.33
CA SER A 85 -2.93 -13.73 18.17
C SER A 85 -3.39 -12.43 17.52
N LEU A 86 -4.71 -12.22 17.40
CA LEU A 86 -5.28 -10.99 16.87
C LEU A 86 -4.95 -9.79 17.77
N MET A 87 -5.13 -9.93 19.10
CA MET A 87 -4.78 -8.87 20.06
C MET A 87 -3.28 -8.52 20.00
N LEU A 88 -2.41 -9.52 19.92
CA LEU A 88 -0.96 -9.30 19.81
C LEU A 88 -0.59 -8.59 18.52
N VAL A 89 -1.20 -8.96 17.40
CA VAL A 89 -0.96 -8.30 16.10
C VAL A 89 -1.47 -6.87 16.11
N ILE A 90 -2.68 -6.63 16.61
CA ILE A 90 -3.23 -5.26 16.74
C ILE A 90 -2.34 -4.42 17.65
N ALA A 91 -1.98 -4.93 18.81
CA ALA A 91 -1.07 -4.24 19.74
C ALA A 91 0.30 -3.95 19.10
N GLY A 92 0.86 -4.90 18.34
CA GLY A 92 2.11 -4.72 17.60
C GLY A 92 2.00 -3.62 16.53
N VAL A 93 0.98 -3.67 15.69
CA VAL A 93 0.77 -2.65 14.64
C VAL A 93 0.51 -1.28 15.25
N THR A 94 -0.35 -1.20 16.29
CA THR A 94 -0.62 0.06 17.00
C THR A 94 0.63 0.59 17.71
N GLY A 95 1.46 -0.30 18.28
CA GLY A 95 2.73 0.08 18.91
C GLY A 95 3.74 0.66 17.92
N ILE A 96 3.86 0.06 16.73
CA ILE A 96 4.72 0.58 15.65
C ILE A 96 4.21 1.95 15.17
N LEU A 97 2.90 2.08 14.93
CA LEU A 97 2.31 3.36 14.52
C LEU A 97 2.49 4.44 15.60
N ALA A 98 2.28 4.10 16.87
CA ALA A 98 2.52 5.01 17.98
C ALA A 98 4.00 5.45 18.04
N MET A 99 4.94 4.53 17.87
CA MET A 99 6.37 4.84 17.83
C MET A 99 6.71 5.81 16.68
N ILE A 100 6.14 5.59 15.49
CA ILE A 100 6.33 6.49 14.35
C ILE A 100 5.72 7.86 14.66
N ILE A 101 4.48 7.92 15.12
CA ILE A 101 3.78 9.19 15.40
C ILE A 101 4.49 9.96 16.51
N PHE A 102 4.72 9.35 17.67
CA PHE A 102 5.32 10.02 18.83
C PHE A 102 6.83 10.22 18.72
N GLY A 103 7.53 9.41 17.91
CA GLY A 103 8.96 9.59 17.65
C GLY A 103 9.23 10.55 16.49
N LEU A 104 8.54 10.39 15.36
CA LEU A 104 8.82 11.15 14.12
C LEU A 104 8.19 12.54 14.13
N LEU A 105 6.90 12.68 14.50
CA LEU A 105 6.20 13.96 14.44
C LEU A 105 6.87 15.07 15.25
N PRO A 106 7.25 14.86 16.53
CA PRO A 106 7.93 15.89 17.31
C PRO A 106 9.28 16.29 16.72
N GLN A 107 10.04 15.31 16.18
CA GLN A 107 11.33 15.58 15.55
C GLN A 107 11.18 16.36 14.25
N LEU A 108 10.19 16.01 13.42
CA LEU A 108 9.86 16.79 12.22
C LEU A 108 9.42 18.20 12.59
N ALA A 109 8.51 18.36 13.56
CA ALA A 109 8.06 19.68 14.00
C ALA A 109 9.20 20.55 14.52
N GLY A 110 10.09 20.00 15.37
CA GLY A 110 11.29 20.68 15.83
C GLY A 110 12.26 21.04 14.70
N THR A 111 12.42 20.14 13.72
CA THR A 111 13.25 20.36 12.55
C THR A 111 12.68 21.48 11.67
N PHE A 112 11.39 21.48 11.40
CA PHE A 112 10.73 22.55 10.65
C PHE A 112 10.82 23.90 11.36
N ALA A 113 10.65 23.93 12.69
CA ALA A 113 10.77 25.14 13.47
C ALA A 113 12.20 25.74 13.41
N ASN A 114 13.23 24.89 13.33
CA ASN A 114 14.62 25.29 13.25
C ASN A 114 15.14 25.46 11.82
N LEU A 115 14.33 25.13 10.80
CA LEU A 115 14.73 25.15 9.38
C LEU A 115 15.33 26.51 8.96
N GLY A 116 14.71 27.62 9.39
CA GLY A 116 15.19 28.95 9.09
C GLY A 116 16.60 29.21 9.60
N LYS A 117 16.89 28.80 10.84
CA LYS A 117 18.24 28.95 11.42
C LYS A 117 19.25 28.06 10.72
N SER A 118 18.88 26.80 10.45
CA SER A 118 19.76 25.83 9.78
C SER A 118 20.12 26.25 8.36
N ILE A 119 19.19 26.86 7.61
CA ILE A 119 19.46 27.40 6.28
C ILE A 119 20.39 28.62 6.37
N GLN A 120 20.17 29.53 7.34
CA GLN A 120 21.04 30.68 7.55
C GLN A 120 22.48 30.30 7.91
N GLU A 121 22.65 29.20 8.67
CA GLU A 121 23.99 28.66 9.01
C GLU A 121 24.62 27.89 7.84
N PHE A 122 23.81 27.30 6.97
CA PHE A 122 24.28 26.50 5.84
C PHE A 122 24.81 27.39 4.67
N ILE A 123 24.19 28.53 4.42
CA ILE A 123 24.62 29.44 3.33
C ILE A 123 26.11 29.86 3.44
N PRO A 124 26.63 30.31 4.61
CA PRO A 124 28.04 30.58 4.75
C PRO A 124 28.97 29.38 4.56
N GLN A 125 28.50 28.18 4.91
CA GLN A 125 29.25 26.94 4.69
C GLN A 125 29.37 26.63 3.19
N VAL A 126 28.27 26.75 2.43
CA VAL A 126 28.28 26.59 0.97
C VAL A 126 29.17 27.63 0.31
N GLN A 127 29.11 28.88 0.76
CA GLN A 127 29.97 29.92 0.28
C GLN A 127 31.44 29.61 0.55
N GLY A 128 31.79 29.13 1.75
CA GLY A 128 33.13 28.71 2.09
C GLY A 128 33.63 27.50 1.27
N TRP A 129 32.77 26.55 0.98
CA TRP A 129 33.13 25.44 0.09
C TRP A 129 33.29 25.87 -1.36
N ALA A 130 32.43 26.75 -1.86
CA ALA A 130 32.55 27.31 -3.21
C ALA A 130 33.82 28.12 -3.37
N ASP A 131 34.19 28.94 -2.38
CA ASP A 131 35.45 29.64 -2.33
C ASP A 131 36.65 28.70 -2.38
N HIS A 132 36.62 27.61 -1.62
CA HIS A 132 37.72 26.65 -1.57
C HIS A 132 37.93 25.88 -2.87
N TRP A 133 36.84 25.48 -3.55
CA TRP A 133 36.90 24.64 -4.73
C TRP A 133 36.84 25.38 -6.05
N PHE A 134 36.24 26.58 -6.09
CA PHE A 134 35.93 27.32 -7.32
C PHE A 134 36.47 28.75 -7.32
N HIS A 135 37.50 29.03 -6.53
CA HIS A 135 38.11 30.37 -6.36
C HIS A 135 38.41 31.11 -7.68
N ASN A 136 38.69 30.39 -8.77
CA ASN A 136 38.99 30.95 -10.08
C ASN A 136 37.76 31.13 -11.01
N ASN A 137 36.56 30.73 -10.60
CA ASN A 137 35.39 30.83 -11.45
C ASN A 137 34.43 31.92 -10.97
N LYS A 138 34.58 33.11 -11.56
CA LYS A 138 33.78 34.30 -11.19
C LYS A 138 32.25 34.10 -11.39
N GLU A 139 31.83 33.29 -12.34
CA GLU A 139 30.39 33.03 -12.58
C GLU A 139 29.78 32.20 -11.47
N ILE A 140 30.47 31.17 -11.01
CA ILE A 140 30.00 30.32 -9.91
C ILE A 140 29.99 31.12 -8.61
N MET A 141 31.02 31.91 -8.36
CA MET A 141 31.11 32.78 -7.16
C MET A 141 30.00 33.84 -7.14
N ASN A 142 29.68 34.46 -8.28
CA ASN A 142 28.56 35.40 -8.35
C ASN A 142 27.21 34.74 -8.07
N VAL A 143 26.97 33.52 -8.54
CA VAL A 143 25.73 32.78 -8.24
C VAL A 143 25.66 32.41 -6.77
N VAL A 144 26.76 31.93 -6.19
CA VAL A 144 26.83 31.51 -4.79
C VAL A 144 26.75 32.67 -3.81
N ASN A 145 27.38 33.80 -4.13
CA ASN A 145 27.34 35.01 -3.30
C ASN A 145 25.98 35.73 -3.38
N ASN A 146 25.26 35.58 -4.48
CA ASN A 146 23.91 36.11 -4.67
C ASN A 146 22.79 35.15 -4.23
N LEU A 147 23.13 34.03 -3.59
CA LEU A 147 22.16 33.14 -2.92
C LEU A 147 21.66 33.80 -1.61
N GLU A 148 20.96 34.92 -1.76
CA GLU A 148 20.14 35.46 -0.66
C GLU A 148 18.84 34.66 -0.57
N PHE A 149 18.82 33.67 0.31
CA PHE A 149 17.59 32.97 0.67
C PHE A 149 16.80 33.86 1.63
N ASP A 150 15.91 34.68 1.09
CA ASP A 150 15.03 35.53 1.90
C ASP A 150 13.98 34.65 2.59
N TRP A 151 14.39 34.08 3.72
CA TRP A 151 13.53 33.22 4.56
C TRP A 151 12.27 33.95 5.00
N ASN A 152 12.32 35.27 5.17
CA ASN A 152 11.18 36.08 5.53
C ASN A 152 10.12 36.06 4.41
N LYS A 153 10.52 36.12 3.14
CA LYS A 153 9.60 35.98 2.00
C LYS A 153 9.01 34.58 1.93
N ILE A 154 9.77 33.52 2.23
CA ILE A 154 9.26 32.14 2.25
C ILE A 154 8.31 31.98 3.44
N MET A 155 8.65 32.48 4.61
CA MET A 155 7.78 32.48 5.78
C MET A 155 6.56 33.39 5.58
N GLU A 156 6.68 34.55 4.94
CA GLU A 156 5.54 35.37 4.54
C GLU A 156 4.65 34.70 3.49
N ALA A 157 5.23 34.00 2.50
CA ALA A 157 4.49 33.20 1.54
C ALA A 157 3.79 32.01 2.22
N ALA A 158 4.46 31.31 3.11
CA ALA A 158 3.89 30.22 3.91
C ALA A 158 2.83 30.74 4.91
N ALA A 159 3.09 31.85 5.59
CA ALA A 159 2.13 32.53 6.45
C ALA A 159 0.99 33.17 5.65
N GLY A 160 1.26 33.70 4.46
CA GLY A 160 0.28 34.19 3.50
C GLY A 160 -0.59 33.06 2.96
N PHE A 161 0.00 31.90 2.65
CA PHE A 161 -0.73 30.69 2.30
C PHE A 161 -1.62 30.20 3.48
N LEU A 162 -1.10 30.25 4.70
CA LEU A 162 -1.86 29.97 5.92
C LEU A 162 -2.91 31.06 6.22
N LYS A 163 -2.60 32.35 5.99
CA LYS A 163 -3.45 33.50 6.32
C LYS A 163 -4.51 33.77 5.23
N ASN A 164 -4.17 33.62 3.97
CA ASN A 164 -5.11 33.71 2.84
C ASN A 164 -5.92 32.40 2.69
N GLY A 165 -5.35 31.29 3.14
CA GLY A 165 -6.10 30.07 3.45
C GLY A 165 -7.09 30.24 4.60
N ALA A 166 -6.87 31.15 5.56
CA ALA A 166 -7.72 31.27 6.75
C ALA A 166 -9.14 31.84 6.48
N GLY A 167 -9.34 32.57 5.38
CA GLY A 167 -10.68 33.02 4.95
C GLY A 167 -11.51 31.88 4.35
N SER A 168 -10.87 30.98 3.61
CA SER A 168 -11.45 29.71 3.15
C SER A 168 -11.30 28.58 4.21
N VAL A 169 -10.47 28.80 5.24
CA VAL A 169 -10.14 27.81 6.29
C VAL A 169 -11.34 27.44 7.12
N LEU A 170 -12.29 28.36 7.39
CA LEU A 170 -13.47 27.96 8.16
C LEU A 170 -14.33 26.96 7.39
N GLU A 171 -14.55 27.19 6.13
CA GLU A 171 -15.29 26.28 5.24
C GLU A 171 -14.47 25.03 4.91
N THR A 172 -13.18 25.19 4.62
CA THR A 172 -12.23 24.08 4.40
C THR A 172 -11.99 23.30 5.69
N THR A 173 -11.90 23.93 6.86
CA THR A 173 -11.73 23.25 8.16
C THR A 173 -12.97 22.46 8.53
N ILE A 174 -14.18 23.00 8.30
CA ILE A 174 -15.43 22.28 8.53
C ILE A 174 -15.54 21.09 7.55
N ASN A 175 -15.22 21.28 6.29
CA ASN A 175 -15.23 20.20 5.29
C ASN A 175 -14.12 19.17 5.54
N THR A 176 -12.93 19.60 5.94
CA THR A 176 -11.82 18.72 6.33
C THR A 176 -12.18 17.95 7.61
N ALA A 177 -12.76 18.62 8.61
CA ALA A 177 -13.23 17.95 9.81
C ALA A 177 -14.34 16.92 9.51
N LYS A 178 -15.31 17.26 8.65
CA LYS A 178 -16.33 16.30 8.18
C LYS A 178 -15.70 15.13 7.44
N ASN A 179 -14.74 15.39 6.57
CA ASN A 179 -14.02 14.34 5.83
C ASN A 179 -13.20 13.45 6.76
N ILE A 180 -12.52 14.01 7.74
CA ILE A 180 -11.77 13.26 8.77
C ILE A 180 -12.73 12.42 9.61
N ILE A 181 -13.83 13.01 10.10
CA ILE A 181 -14.85 12.28 10.89
C ILE A 181 -15.45 11.16 10.03
N GLY A 182 -15.76 11.42 8.77
CA GLY A 182 -16.25 10.41 7.83
C GLY A 182 -15.25 9.30 7.58
N ALA A 183 -13.98 9.65 7.36
CA ALA A 183 -12.90 8.68 7.17
C ALA A 183 -12.66 7.83 8.43
N VAL A 184 -12.65 8.45 9.62
CA VAL A 184 -12.51 7.74 10.90
C VAL A 184 -13.71 6.82 11.13
N GLY A 185 -14.94 7.28 10.86
CA GLY A 185 -16.14 6.45 10.95
C GLY A 185 -16.10 5.25 9.99
N THR A 186 -15.74 5.49 8.74
CA THR A 186 -15.55 4.42 7.73
C THR A 186 -14.47 3.43 8.15
N PHE A 187 -13.34 3.92 8.62
CA PHE A 187 -12.24 3.08 9.12
C PHE A 187 -12.68 2.25 10.33
N PHE A 188 -13.41 2.84 11.27
CA PHE A 188 -13.90 2.13 12.45
C PHE A 188 -14.85 0.98 12.07
N ILE A 189 -15.80 1.23 11.17
CA ILE A 189 -16.70 0.18 10.66
C ILE A 189 -15.91 -0.90 9.95
N ALA A 190 -14.98 -0.52 9.08
CA ALA A 190 -14.10 -1.45 8.35
C ALA A 190 -13.26 -2.30 9.31
N PHE A 191 -12.69 -1.67 10.35
CA PHE A 191 -11.87 -2.35 11.35
C PHE A 191 -12.68 -3.35 12.19
N VAL A 192 -13.86 -2.94 12.68
CA VAL A 192 -14.76 -3.85 13.39
C VAL A 192 -15.13 -5.03 12.50
N PHE A 193 -15.48 -4.77 11.25
CA PHE A 193 -15.79 -5.83 10.29
C PHE A 193 -14.59 -6.76 10.03
N ALA A 194 -13.39 -6.20 9.92
CA ALA A 194 -12.15 -6.98 9.78
C ALA A 194 -11.93 -7.92 10.98
N VAL A 195 -12.13 -7.43 12.20
CA VAL A 195 -12.05 -8.25 13.42
C VAL A 195 -13.05 -9.40 13.38
N TYR A 196 -14.30 -9.12 12.99
CA TYR A 196 -15.33 -10.17 12.85
C TYR A 196 -14.97 -11.22 11.80
N ILE A 197 -14.45 -10.80 10.63
CA ILE A 197 -13.98 -11.73 9.60
C ILE A 197 -12.87 -12.61 10.15
N LEU A 198 -11.85 -12.04 10.79
CA LEU A 198 -10.69 -12.78 11.32
C LEU A 198 -11.10 -13.80 12.38
N LEU A 199 -12.00 -13.45 13.28
CA LEU A 199 -12.49 -14.34 14.31
C LEU A 199 -13.38 -15.45 13.76
N GLN A 200 -14.14 -15.21 12.68
CA GLN A 200 -15.11 -16.13 12.13
C GLN A 200 -14.75 -16.68 10.74
N LYS A 201 -13.51 -16.51 10.27
CA LYS A 201 -13.11 -16.86 8.88
C LYS A 201 -13.47 -18.31 8.48
N GLU A 202 -13.35 -19.27 9.40
CA GLU A 202 -13.70 -20.67 9.09
C GLU A 202 -15.20 -20.89 8.93
N LYS A 203 -16.00 -20.21 9.77
CA LYS A 203 -17.47 -20.30 9.68
C LYS A 203 -17.94 -19.66 8.38
N LEU A 204 -17.44 -18.46 8.07
CA LEU A 204 -17.74 -17.74 6.84
C LEU A 204 -17.30 -18.52 5.59
N GLY A 205 -16.09 -19.08 5.61
CA GLY A 205 -15.59 -19.91 4.52
C GLY A 205 -16.44 -21.17 4.28
N ARG A 206 -16.90 -21.83 5.35
CA ARG A 206 -17.83 -22.98 5.22
C ARG A 206 -19.18 -22.56 4.67
N GLN A 207 -19.72 -21.44 5.09
CA GLN A 207 -20.97 -20.90 4.57
C GLN A 207 -20.85 -20.54 3.08
N ALA A 208 -19.79 -19.82 2.69
CA ALA A 208 -19.52 -19.47 1.30
C ALA A 208 -19.38 -20.71 0.40
N LYS A 209 -18.66 -21.76 0.87
CA LYS A 209 -18.58 -23.03 0.15
C LYS A 209 -19.94 -23.69 -0.02
N LYS A 210 -20.79 -23.73 1.04
CA LYS A 210 -22.14 -24.30 0.95
C LYS A 210 -23.00 -23.57 -0.07
N VAL A 211 -22.96 -22.22 -0.08
CA VAL A 211 -23.68 -21.42 -1.07
C VAL A 211 -23.17 -21.71 -2.48
N LEU A 212 -21.85 -21.76 -2.67
CA LEU A 212 -21.25 -22.04 -3.97
C LEU A 212 -21.73 -23.40 -4.53
N PHE A 213 -21.67 -24.46 -3.73
CA PHE A 213 -22.11 -25.79 -4.16
C PHE A 213 -23.63 -25.93 -4.30
N ALA A 214 -24.42 -25.08 -3.62
CA ALA A 214 -25.87 -25.08 -3.77
C ALA A 214 -26.34 -24.49 -5.10
N PHE A 215 -25.66 -23.46 -5.60
CA PHE A 215 -26.09 -22.71 -6.80
C PHE A 215 -25.25 -23.00 -8.04
N VAL A 216 -24.05 -23.58 -7.90
CA VAL A 216 -23.13 -23.85 -9.00
C VAL A 216 -22.91 -25.36 -9.17
N ARG A 217 -22.87 -25.85 -10.42
CA ARG A 217 -22.57 -27.25 -10.73
C ARG A 217 -21.20 -27.65 -10.15
N LYS A 218 -21.07 -28.85 -9.59
CA LYS A 218 -19.90 -29.34 -8.87
C LYS A 218 -18.57 -29.04 -9.56
N GLY A 219 -18.38 -29.37 -10.84
CA GLY A 219 -17.13 -29.13 -11.56
C GLY A 219 -16.76 -27.66 -11.69
N ARG A 220 -17.76 -26.76 -11.91
CA ARG A 220 -17.51 -25.31 -11.92
C ARG A 220 -17.22 -24.76 -10.51
N ALA A 221 -17.87 -25.32 -9.49
CA ALA A 221 -17.63 -24.93 -8.10
C ALA A 221 -16.20 -25.30 -7.66
N GLU A 222 -15.71 -26.47 -8.07
CA GLU A 222 -14.34 -26.91 -7.82
C GLU A 222 -13.32 -25.98 -8.51
N ALA A 223 -13.53 -25.65 -9.80
CA ALA A 223 -12.68 -24.70 -10.51
C ALA A 223 -12.64 -23.30 -9.85
N VAL A 224 -13.79 -22.80 -9.38
CA VAL A 224 -13.84 -21.53 -8.63
C VAL A 224 -13.04 -21.63 -7.33
N LEU A 225 -13.12 -22.76 -6.61
CA LEU A 225 -12.34 -22.96 -5.38
C LEU A 225 -10.84 -23.04 -5.64
N GLU A 226 -10.40 -23.62 -6.76
CA GLU A 226 -8.99 -23.62 -7.17
C GLU A 226 -8.48 -22.20 -7.46
N VAL A 227 -9.24 -21.41 -8.21
CA VAL A 227 -8.90 -20.00 -8.46
C VAL A 227 -8.83 -19.21 -7.16
N LEU A 228 -9.79 -19.40 -6.25
CA LEU A 228 -9.77 -18.73 -4.94
C LEU A 228 -8.58 -19.17 -4.08
N ALA A 229 -8.21 -20.46 -4.13
CA ALA A 229 -7.04 -20.97 -3.43
C ALA A 229 -5.74 -20.39 -3.99
N LEU A 230 -5.61 -20.32 -5.32
CA LEU A 230 -4.49 -19.66 -5.99
C LEU A 230 -4.41 -18.18 -5.59
N THR A 231 -5.53 -17.47 -5.66
CA THR A 231 -5.63 -16.06 -5.25
C THR A 231 -5.17 -15.87 -3.80
N TYR A 232 -5.70 -16.66 -2.88
CA TYR A 232 -5.31 -16.59 -1.48
C TYR A 232 -3.82 -16.85 -1.28
N LYS A 233 -3.26 -17.88 -1.93
CA LYS A 233 -1.84 -18.22 -1.86
C LYS A 233 -0.96 -17.08 -2.38
N THR A 234 -1.29 -16.53 -3.55
CA THR A 234 -0.53 -15.43 -4.18
C THR A 234 -0.56 -14.16 -3.34
N PHE A 235 -1.76 -13.72 -2.90
CA PHE A 235 -1.90 -12.55 -2.05
C PHE A 235 -1.20 -12.71 -0.69
N SER A 236 -1.38 -13.86 -0.03
CA SER A 236 -0.75 -14.14 1.26
C SER A 236 0.78 -14.23 1.12
N GLY A 237 1.27 -14.87 0.06
CA GLY A 237 2.70 -14.94 -0.24
C GLY A 237 3.31 -13.57 -0.49
N PHE A 238 2.65 -12.74 -1.30
CA PHE A 238 3.09 -11.37 -1.58
C PHE A 238 3.15 -10.51 -0.30
N LEU A 239 2.06 -10.47 0.48
CA LEU A 239 2.05 -9.69 1.72
C LEU A 239 3.07 -10.19 2.74
N THR A 240 3.25 -11.51 2.85
CA THR A 240 4.30 -12.07 3.73
C THR A 240 5.68 -11.63 3.26
N GLY A 241 5.95 -11.74 1.95
CA GLY A 241 7.20 -11.30 1.36
C GLY A 241 7.47 -9.82 1.61
N GLN A 242 6.46 -8.97 1.38
CA GLN A 242 6.55 -7.53 1.59
C GLN A 242 6.82 -7.15 3.05
N CYS A 243 6.17 -7.85 4.01
CA CYS A 243 6.45 -7.62 5.44
C CYS A 243 7.86 -8.06 5.83
N VAL A 244 8.32 -9.20 5.32
CA VAL A 244 9.67 -9.71 5.61
C VAL A 244 10.73 -8.80 4.99
N GLU A 245 10.55 -8.39 3.75
CA GLU A 245 11.43 -7.43 3.05
C GLU A 245 11.52 -6.11 3.80
N ALA A 246 10.38 -5.53 4.20
CA ALA A 246 10.32 -4.29 4.97
C ALA A 246 11.11 -4.38 6.30
N LEU A 247 10.99 -5.50 7.01
CA LEU A 247 11.76 -5.76 8.24
C LEU A 247 13.26 -5.89 7.98
N ILE A 248 13.65 -6.62 6.92
CA ILE A 248 15.06 -6.78 6.55
C ILE A 248 15.65 -5.42 6.16
N LEU A 249 14.95 -4.66 5.32
CA LEU A 249 15.38 -3.34 4.86
C LEU A 249 15.55 -2.38 6.03
N GLY A 250 14.55 -2.29 6.92
CA GLY A 250 14.64 -1.44 8.11
C GLY A 250 15.79 -1.82 9.02
N ALA A 251 15.98 -3.12 9.30
CA ALA A 251 17.09 -3.60 10.11
C ALA A 251 18.45 -3.28 9.46
N MET A 252 18.55 -3.46 8.15
CA MET A 252 19.76 -3.16 7.38
C MET A 252 20.12 -1.67 7.46
N PHE A 253 19.13 -0.77 7.35
CA PHE A 253 19.36 0.66 7.54
C PHE A 253 19.75 1.01 8.97
N VAL A 254 19.06 0.47 9.98
CA VAL A 254 19.45 0.71 11.40
C VAL A 254 20.88 0.30 11.65
N ILE A 255 21.26 -0.90 11.23
CA ILE A 255 22.63 -1.45 11.47
C ILE A 255 23.67 -0.59 10.75
N THR A 256 23.50 -0.34 9.47
CA THR A 256 24.48 0.40 8.68
C THR A 256 24.60 1.86 9.10
N MET A 257 23.48 2.54 9.33
CA MET A 257 23.49 3.93 9.81
C MET A 257 24.15 4.04 11.20
N THR A 258 23.91 3.06 12.08
CA THR A 258 24.58 3.02 13.41
C THR A 258 26.09 2.81 13.26
N LEU A 259 26.52 1.92 12.36
CA LEU A 259 27.92 1.68 12.05
C LEU A 259 28.64 2.94 11.53
N PHE A 260 27.98 3.68 10.65
CA PHE A 260 28.50 4.95 10.13
C PHE A 260 28.25 6.16 11.07
N ARG A 261 27.74 5.93 12.28
CA ARG A 261 27.42 6.97 13.29
C ARG A 261 26.57 8.11 12.71
N LEU A 262 25.60 7.76 11.85
CA LEU A 262 24.64 8.70 11.30
C LEU A 262 23.56 9.01 12.36
N PRO A 263 23.08 10.26 12.45
CA PRO A 263 22.03 10.61 13.38
C PRO A 263 20.70 9.96 12.96
N TYR A 264 19.79 9.80 13.93
CA TYR A 264 18.44 9.24 13.72
C TYR A 264 18.37 7.83 13.11
N ALA A 265 19.43 7.00 13.30
CA ALA A 265 19.53 5.68 12.69
C ALA A 265 18.31 4.79 12.97
N LEU A 266 17.87 4.68 14.23
CA LEU A 266 16.71 3.88 14.61
C LEU A 266 15.41 4.42 14.00
N LEU A 267 15.20 5.73 14.11
CA LEU A 267 13.99 6.38 13.60
C LEU A 267 13.89 6.24 12.08
N THR A 268 14.96 6.56 11.36
CA THR A 268 15.02 6.47 9.89
C THR A 268 14.81 5.02 9.44
N GLY A 269 15.43 4.04 10.10
CA GLY A 269 15.24 2.64 9.77
C GLY A 269 13.80 2.16 9.99
N ILE A 270 13.14 2.60 11.06
CA ILE A 270 11.72 2.29 11.31
C ILE A 270 10.83 2.95 10.26
N VAL A 271 11.10 4.21 9.90
CA VAL A 271 10.36 4.92 8.85
C VAL A 271 10.51 4.21 7.51
N ILE A 272 11.73 3.84 7.14
CA ILE A 272 12.01 3.10 5.91
C ILE A 272 11.30 1.74 5.93
N ALA A 273 11.36 0.98 7.04
CA ALA A 273 10.66 -0.29 7.17
C ALA A 273 9.15 -0.13 6.98
N PHE A 274 8.56 0.90 7.58
CA PHE A 274 7.12 1.15 7.47
C PHE A 274 6.72 1.60 6.06
N THR A 275 7.47 2.54 5.49
CA THR A 275 7.19 3.05 4.14
C THR A 275 7.48 2.00 3.07
N ALA A 276 8.47 1.13 3.24
CA ALA A 276 8.80 0.01 2.33
C ALA A 276 7.64 -0.98 2.15
N LEU A 277 6.64 -1.00 3.04
CA LEU A 277 5.39 -1.73 2.78
C LEU A 277 4.67 -1.26 1.51
N VAL A 278 4.95 -0.05 1.02
CA VAL A 278 4.47 0.46 -0.27
C VAL A 278 5.49 0.09 -1.35
N PRO A 279 5.17 -0.85 -2.25
CA PRO A 279 6.12 -1.32 -3.25
C PRO A 279 6.69 -0.20 -4.11
N VAL A 280 7.96 -0.26 -4.41
CA VAL A 280 8.73 0.68 -5.25
C VAL A 280 8.90 2.06 -4.60
N PHE A 281 7.83 2.70 -4.15
CA PHE A 281 7.88 4.08 -3.64
C PHE A 281 8.29 4.19 -2.17
N GLY A 282 8.04 3.15 -1.40
CA GLY A 282 8.17 3.21 0.05
C GLY A 282 9.58 3.55 0.54
N ALA A 283 10.58 2.86 0.01
CA ALA A 283 11.97 3.11 0.37
C ALA A 283 12.41 4.54 0.03
N PHE A 284 11.97 5.09 -1.12
CA PHE A 284 12.28 6.46 -1.52
C PHE A 284 11.61 7.50 -0.61
N ILE A 285 10.37 7.28 -0.18
CA ILE A 285 9.70 8.14 0.80
C ILE A 285 10.46 8.13 2.12
N GLY A 286 10.85 6.96 2.60
CA GLY A 286 11.65 6.82 3.81
C GLY A 286 13.04 7.48 3.69
N CYS A 287 13.65 7.36 2.50
CA CYS A 287 14.91 8.04 2.18
C CYS A 287 14.76 9.57 2.22
N ALA A 288 13.72 10.11 1.60
CA ALA A 288 13.48 11.55 1.59
C ALA A 288 13.31 12.11 3.01
N VAL A 289 12.51 11.42 3.85
CA VAL A 289 12.34 11.81 5.26
C VAL A 289 13.65 11.68 6.04
N GLY A 290 14.37 10.58 5.90
CA GLY A 290 15.66 10.36 6.57
C GLY A 290 16.73 11.38 6.14
N ALA A 291 16.86 11.59 4.82
CA ALA A 291 17.78 12.57 4.27
C ALA A 291 17.49 14.00 4.80
N PHE A 292 16.21 14.38 4.84
CA PHE A 292 15.78 15.64 5.39
C PHE A 292 16.17 15.81 6.86
N LEU A 293 15.88 14.82 7.70
CA LEU A 293 16.22 14.85 9.12
C LEU A 293 17.74 14.93 9.35
N ILE A 294 18.53 14.15 8.58
CA ILE A 294 19.98 14.13 8.72
C ILE A 294 20.59 15.42 8.18
N PHE A 295 20.05 15.96 7.09
CA PHE A 295 20.49 17.22 6.48
C PHE A 295 20.42 18.38 7.48
N MET A 296 19.40 18.43 8.32
CA MET A 296 19.25 19.47 9.35
C MET A 296 20.30 19.38 10.46
N VAL A 297 20.94 18.22 10.63
CA VAL A 297 22.05 18.05 11.59
C VAL A 297 23.40 18.31 10.93
N SER A 298 23.58 17.76 9.72
CA SER A 298 24.82 17.90 8.95
C SER A 298 24.59 17.55 7.48
N PRO A 299 24.74 18.52 6.56
CA PRO A 299 24.61 18.27 5.12
C PRO A 299 25.57 17.20 4.61
N PHE A 300 26.79 17.15 5.13
CA PHE A 300 27.77 16.14 4.75
C PHE A 300 27.32 14.72 5.15
N LYS A 301 26.75 14.56 6.36
CA LYS A 301 26.18 13.26 6.78
C LYS A 301 24.96 12.87 5.96
N ALA A 302 24.15 13.84 5.49
CA ALA A 302 23.04 13.56 4.59
C ALA A 302 23.53 13.03 3.24
N LEU A 303 24.61 13.56 2.70
CA LEU A 303 25.25 13.04 1.49
C LEU A 303 25.72 11.59 1.69
N ILE A 304 26.39 11.30 2.80
CA ILE A 304 26.79 9.93 3.15
C ILE A 304 25.58 9.00 3.24
N PHE A 305 24.48 9.46 3.85
CA PHE A 305 23.24 8.71 3.94
C PHE A 305 22.64 8.40 2.56
N ILE A 306 22.62 9.37 1.64
CA ILE A 306 22.11 9.17 0.27
C ILE A 306 22.95 8.13 -0.46
N VAL A 307 24.29 8.22 -0.37
CA VAL A 307 25.18 7.20 -0.96
C VAL A 307 24.94 5.84 -0.34
N LEU A 308 24.82 5.77 0.98
CA LEU A 308 24.48 4.53 1.70
C LEU A 308 23.15 3.96 1.23
N PHE A 309 22.12 4.81 1.10
CA PHE A 309 20.80 4.42 0.60
C PHE A 309 20.90 3.79 -0.79
N LEU A 310 21.62 4.42 -1.72
CA LEU A 310 21.78 3.89 -3.07
C LEU A 310 22.46 2.51 -3.07
N VAL A 311 23.49 2.32 -2.25
CA VAL A 311 24.18 1.01 -2.11
C VAL A 311 23.24 -0.03 -1.53
N LEU A 312 22.53 0.28 -0.45
CA LEU A 312 21.60 -0.65 0.18
C LEU A 312 20.42 -0.98 -0.73
N GLN A 313 19.95 -0.02 -1.52
CA GLN A 313 18.90 -0.23 -2.51
C GLN A 313 19.34 -1.17 -3.64
N GLN A 314 20.61 -1.12 -4.06
CA GLN A 314 21.16 -2.08 -5.01
C GLN A 314 21.24 -3.50 -4.43
N ILE A 315 21.60 -3.63 -3.15
CA ILE A 315 21.61 -4.93 -2.46
C ILE A 315 20.19 -5.46 -2.33
N GLU A 316 19.25 -4.60 -1.95
CA GLU A 316 17.84 -4.97 -1.84
C GLU A 316 17.28 -5.44 -3.19
N GLY A 317 17.38 -4.63 -4.23
CA GLY A 317 16.79 -4.91 -5.54
C GLY A 317 17.39 -6.13 -6.25
N ASN A 318 18.70 -6.39 -6.09
CA ASN A 318 19.37 -7.50 -6.76
C ASN A 318 19.42 -8.79 -5.93
N LEU A 319 19.43 -8.71 -4.63
CA LEU A 319 19.61 -9.86 -3.75
C LEU A 319 18.36 -10.17 -2.93
N ILE A 320 17.83 -9.21 -2.19
CA ILE A 320 16.77 -9.43 -1.20
C ILE A 320 15.41 -9.58 -1.88
N TYR A 321 15.02 -8.60 -2.69
CA TYR A 321 13.72 -8.58 -3.34
C TYR A 321 13.42 -9.84 -4.18
N PRO A 322 14.31 -10.33 -5.06
CA PRO A 322 14.06 -11.54 -5.84
C PRO A 322 13.83 -12.78 -4.98
N HIS A 323 14.54 -12.90 -3.87
CA HIS A 323 14.45 -14.08 -2.99
C HIS A 323 13.24 -14.03 -2.05
N VAL A 324 12.87 -12.84 -1.56
CA VAL A 324 11.82 -12.68 -0.54
C VAL A 324 10.44 -12.48 -1.18
N VAL A 325 10.34 -11.60 -2.15
CA VAL A 325 9.07 -11.21 -2.78
C VAL A 325 8.90 -11.87 -4.15
N GLY A 326 9.95 -11.88 -4.98
CA GLY A 326 9.89 -12.31 -6.38
C GLY A 326 9.37 -13.73 -6.56
N ASN A 327 9.81 -14.68 -5.74
CA ASN A 327 9.32 -16.07 -5.78
C ASN A 327 7.85 -16.22 -5.41
N SER A 328 7.29 -15.28 -4.65
CA SER A 328 5.90 -15.32 -4.20
C SER A 328 4.91 -14.81 -5.23
N VAL A 329 5.36 -13.96 -6.15
CA VAL A 329 4.50 -13.30 -7.15
C VAL A 329 4.57 -14.01 -8.50
N GLY A 330 5.74 -14.53 -8.89
CA GLY A 330 5.95 -15.25 -10.16
C GLY A 330 5.61 -14.42 -11.40
N LEU A 331 5.70 -13.09 -11.31
CA LEU A 331 5.32 -12.14 -12.34
C LEU A 331 6.59 -11.49 -12.94
N PRO A 332 6.74 -11.40 -14.27
CA PRO A 332 7.81 -10.62 -14.88
C PRO A 332 7.76 -9.16 -14.45
N SER A 333 8.93 -8.53 -14.25
CA SER A 333 9.07 -7.18 -13.66
C SER A 333 8.24 -6.10 -14.38
N ILE A 334 8.07 -6.22 -15.71
CA ILE A 334 7.27 -5.28 -16.50
C ILE A 334 5.80 -5.27 -16.09
N TRP A 335 5.25 -6.43 -15.74
CA TRP A 335 3.87 -6.55 -15.27
C TRP A 335 3.71 -6.04 -13.83
N VAL A 336 4.77 -6.16 -13.01
CA VAL A 336 4.79 -5.55 -11.67
C VAL A 336 4.71 -4.03 -11.81
N LEU A 337 5.52 -3.43 -12.70
CA LEU A 337 5.49 -1.98 -12.94
C LEU A 337 4.11 -1.52 -13.47
N ALA A 338 3.53 -2.27 -14.41
CA ALA A 338 2.18 -1.99 -14.90
C ALA A 338 1.13 -2.06 -13.78
N ALA A 339 1.19 -3.10 -12.93
CA ALA A 339 0.28 -3.27 -11.80
C ALA A 339 0.39 -2.12 -10.79
N VAL A 340 1.63 -1.69 -10.47
CA VAL A 340 1.89 -0.55 -9.58
C VAL A 340 1.34 0.75 -10.17
N SER A 341 1.57 1.00 -11.47
CA SER A 341 1.11 2.22 -12.14
C SER A 341 -0.41 2.30 -12.19
N VAL A 342 -1.07 1.22 -12.63
CA VAL A 342 -2.54 1.15 -12.72
C VAL A 342 -3.17 1.17 -11.32
N GLY A 343 -2.66 0.36 -10.41
CA GLY A 343 -3.16 0.29 -9.04
C GLY A 343 -3.01 1.63 -8.31
N GLY A 344 -1.84 2.27 -8.48
CA GLY A 344 -1.55 3.58 -7.91
C GLY A 344 -2.50 4.66 -8.40
N SER A 345 -2.80 4.66 -9.71
CA SER A 345 -3.73 5.63 -10.32
C SER A 345 -5.18 5.43 -9.89
N LEU A 346 -5.61 4.19 -9.66
CA LEU A 346 -7.01 3.88 -9.34
C LEU A 346 -7.34 4.02 -7.85
N MET A 347 -6.45 3.55 -6.97
CA MET A 347 -6.73 3.43 -5.53
C MET A 347 -5.54 3.87 -4.66
N GLY A 348 -4.56 4.57 -5.21
CA GLY A 348 -3.36 5.00 -4.48
C GLY A 348 -2.55 3.81 -3.93
N ILE A 349 -2.03 3.96 -2.72
CA ILE A 349 -1.18 2.96 -2.04
C ILE A 349 -1.90 1.60 -1.91
N VAL A 350 -3.17 1.61 -1.55
CA VAL A 350 -3.97 0.38 -1.42
C VAL A 350 -4.09 -0.33 -2.77
N GLY A 351 -4.25 0.43 -3.85
CA GLY A 351 -4.26 -0.10 -5.21
C GLY A 351 -2.96 -0.78 -5.58
N MET A 352 -1.81 -0.19 -5.28
CA MET A 352 -0.50 -0.82 -5.55
C MET A 352 -0.37 -2.18 -4.88
N LEU A 353 -0.78 -2.30 -3.61
CA LEU A 353 -0.74 -3.54 -2.83
C LEU A 353 -1.71 -4.61 -3.35
N ILE A 354 -2.85 -4.21 -3.92
CA ILE A 354 -3.86 -5.14 -4.44
C ILE A 354 -3.54 -5.57 -5.88
N PHE A 355 -3.14 -4.62 -6.73
CA PHE A 355 -2.98 -4.90 -8.17
C PHE A 355 -1.78 -5.77 -8.50
N ILE A 356 -0.70 -5.75 -7.70
CA ILE A 356 0.45 -6.65 -7.94
C ILE A 356 0.03 -8.13 -7.84
N PRO A 357 -0.52 -8.62 -6.71
CA PRO A 357 -0.95 -10.00 -6.63
C PRO A 357 -2.17 -10.31 -7.52
N LEU A 358 -3.05 -9.35 -7.78
CA LEU A 358 -4.15 -9.51 -8.72
C LEU A 358 -3.63 -9.79 -10.14
N MET A 359 -2.69 -9.00 -10.62
CA MET A 359 -2.05 -9.20 -11.92
C MET A 359 -1.30 -10.53 -11.97
N SER A 360 -0.67 -10.95 -10.87
CA SER A 360 -0.03 -12.26 -10.76
C SER A 360 -1.02 -13.41 -10.95
N VAL A 361 -2.18 -13.33 -10.30
CA VAL A 361 -3.25 -14.34 -10.47
C VAL A 361 -3.77 -14.35 -11.90
N LEU A 362 -4.07 -13.19 -12.47
CA LEU A 362 -4.53 -13.06 -13.85
C LEU A 362 -3.51 -13.62 -14.84
N TYR A 363 -2.24 -13.31 -14.66
CA TYR A 363 -1.15 -13.83 -15.48
C TYR A 363 -1.04 -15.35 -15.37
N ALA A 364 -1.12 -15.91 -14.17
CA ALA A 364 -1.08 -17.36 -13.95
C ALA A 364 -2.25 -18.07 -14.64
N LEU A 365 -3.47 -17.57 -14.48
CA LEU A 365 -4.66 -18.11 -15.11
C LEU A 365 -4.59 -18.00 -16.65
N PHE A 366 -4.15 -16.85 -17.16
CA PHE A 366 -3.98 -16.65 -18.60
C PHE A 366 -2.97 -17.63 -19.17
N ARG A 367 -1.81 -17.79 -18.51
CA ARG A 367 -0.77 -18.73 -18.89
C ARG A 367 -1.30 -20.16 -18.93
N GLU A 368 -2.09 -20.58 -17.95
CA GLU A 368 -2.70 -21.91 -17.90
C GLU A 368 -3.65 -22.14 -19.08
N VAL A 369 -4.53 -21.17 -19.37
CA VAL A 369 -5.44 -21.23 -20.52
C VAL A 369 -4.66 -21.34 -21.83
N VAL A 370 -3.57 -20.58 -21.99
CA VAL A 370 -2.72 -20.66 -23.17
C VAL A 370 -2.09 -22.04 -23.32
N TYR A 371 -1.53 -22.60 -22.25
CA TYR A 371 -0.94 -23.96 -22.29
C TYR A 371 -1.97 -25.05 -22.59
N ILE A 372 -3.19 -24.95 -22.07
CA ILE A 372 -4.28 -25.88 -22.40
C ILE A 372 -4.59 -25.81 -23.91
N LYS A 373 -4.70 -24.59 -24.47
CA LYS A 373 -4.97 -24.40 -25.90
C LYS A 373 -3.83 -24.89 -26.80
N LEU A 374 -2.58 -24.66 -26.40
CA LEU A 374 -1.43 -25.17 -27.14
C LEU A 374 -1.39 -26.70 -27.17
N ARG A 375 -1.65 -27.35 -26.02
CA ARG A 375 -1.76 -28.80 -25.94
C ARG A 375 -2.89 -29.35 -26.82
N GLN A 376 -4.02 -28.67 -26.88
CA GLN A 376 -5.13 -29.07 -27.77
C GLN A 376 -4.75 -29.00 -29.26
N LYS A 377 -3.78 -28.16 -29.62
CA LYS A 377 -3.25 -28.03 -30.98
C LYS A 377 -2.01 -28.89 -31.23
N ASN A 378 -1.59 -29.72 -30.28
CA ASN A 378 -0.34 -30.51 -30.31
C ASN A 378 0.90 -29.65 -30.51
N ILE A 379 0.90 -28.39 -30.08
CA ILE A 379 2.03 -27.49 -30.12
C ILE A 379 2.71 -27.48 -28.76
N TYR A 380 3.98 -27.83 -28.70
CA TYR A 380 4.75 -27.80 -27.45
C TYR A 380 5.58 -26.52 -27.36
N PRO A 381 5.89 -26.01 -26.15
CA PRO A 381 6.67 -24.80 -25.97
C PRO A 381 8.04 -24.83 -26.66
N GLN A 382 8.60 -26.01 -26.83
CA GLN A 382 9.87 -26.24 -27.53
C GLN A 382 9.78 -26.00 -29.06
N ASP A 383 8.57 -26.04 -29.63
CA ASP A 383 8.31 -25.85 -31.06
C ASP A 383 8.16 -24.35 -31.42
N ILE A 384 8.13 -23.46 -30.41
CA ILE A 384 7.88 -22.02 -30.59
C ILE A 384 9.16 -21.20 -30.35
N LEU A 385 10.15 -21.76 -29.65
CA LEU A 385 11.46 -21.13 -29.37
C LEU A 385 12.51 -21.59 -30.38
#